data_270df9559ea263f5947fce17ce53fa87
#
_entry.id   270df9559ea263f5947fce17ce53fa87
#
_cell.length_a   1.000
_cell.length_b   1.000
_cell.length_c   1.000
_cell.angle_alpha   90.00
_cell.angle_beta   90.00
_cell.angle_gamma   90.00
#
_symmetry.space_group_name_H-M   'P 1'
#
loop_
_entity.id
_entity.type
_entity.pdbx_description
1 polymer ?
#
loop_
_entity_poly.entity_id
_entity_poly.type
_entity_poly.pdbx_seq_one_letter_code
_entity_poly.pdbx_strand_id
1 'polypeptide(L)'
;MSRPTEPGSRWRAWQPARLRVDAAEQTRAALGAGLGVLIAALLCRALASGSSPWLVAPLGASAVLVFAVPASPLAQPWSVVGGNTVSALVGVACALLVPDPAWAAALAVALAIGTMFTLRCLHPPGGAMALLTALGGVSHFGFVLFPAATNSLLLVAAGVAYNRATGRRYPHAPEASAAPLPQGAGFTEGDLDRVLERYNQVLDVPRDDLAALLAAAEGEGYRRRLGALRCADVMSREPITVSFGTPLHEAWTLLRRERIKALPVVDRARRVVGIVTLADFLRHADLDRHEGWPQRLRAFIRPSGATHGDKAEVVGQIMTRQVRVASAERPLAELLPLFAQGGHHHIPIVGPEARLVGMLTQSDVVSSLLRSG
;
A
#
# COMPACT_ATOMS: atom_id res chain seq x y z
N MET A 1 -21.23 29.93 -0.80
CA MET A 1 -21.61 29.82 0.62
C MET A 1 -20.45 29.20 1.37
N SER A 2 -19.63 30.05 2.02
CA SER A 2 -18.50 29.66 2.85
C SER A 2 -19.01 29.11 4.19
N ARG A 3 -18.63 27.86 4.53
CA ARG A 3 -18.93 27.27 5.83
C ARG A 3 -18.24 28.07 6.95
N PRO A 4 -18.94 28.40 8.06
CA PRO A 4 -18.31 29.05 9.20
C PRO A 4 -17.26 28.12 9.80
N THR A 5 -16.05 28.63 9.96
CA THR A 5 -14.96 27.94 10.68
C THR A 5 -15.29 27.97 12.17
N GLU A 6 -15.56 26.81 12.78
CA GLU A 6 -15.77 26.67 14.21
C GLU A 6 -14.57 27.19 15.01
N PRO A 7 -14.79 27.98 16.09
CA PRO A 7 -13.70 28.57 16.89
C PRO A 7 -12.79 27.55 17.58
N GLY A 8 -13.21 26.29 17.71
CA GLY A 8 -12.44 25.21 18.34
C GLY A 8 -11.29 24.63 17.49
N SER A 9 -11.19 24.98 16.19
CA SER A 9 -10.22 24.38 15.27
C SER A 9 -8.79 24.93 15.45
N ARG A 10 -8.64 26.17 15.92
CA ARG A 10 -7.32 26.82 16.05
C ARG A 10 -6.45 26.21 17.16
N TRP A 11 -7.04 25.82 18.27
CA TRP A 11 -6.31 25.21 19.39
C TRP A 11 -5.92 23.74 19.13
N ARG A 12 -6.64 23.02 18.26
CA ARG A 12 -6.28 21.66 17.86
C ARG A 12 -4.97 21.59 17.07
N ALA A 13 -4.59 22.66 16.38
CA ALA A 13 -3.31 22.75 15.68
C ALA A 13 -2.10 22.77 16.63
N TRP A 14 -2.30 23.14 17.91
CA TRP A 14 -1.25 23.19 18.93
C TRP A 14 -1.09 21.86 19.68
N GLN A 15 -2.04 20.95 19.52
CA GLN A 15 -1.96 19.62 20.12
C GLN A 15 -1.48 18.61 19.08
N PRO A 16 -0.33 17.95 19.31
CA PRO A 16 0.13 16.91 18.39
C PRO A 16 -0.87 15.75 18.34
N ALA A 17 -0.97 15.11 17.19
CA ALA A 17 -1.73 13.89 17.06
C ALA A 17 -1.17 12.82 18.01
N ARG A 18 -2.06 11.99 18.58
CA ARG A 18 -1.62 10.87 19.42
C ARG A 18 -0.75 9.92 18.61
N LEU A 19 0.46 9.68 19.07
CA LEU A 19 1.32 8.64 18.53
C LEU A 19 0.63 7.28 18.75
N ARG A 20 0.41 6.54 17.67
CA ARG A 20 -0.19 5.19 17.72
C ARG A 20 0.90 4.15 17.95
N VAL A 21 1.58 4.27 19.09
CA VAL A 21 2.65 3.36 19.52
C VAL A 21 2.21 2.70 20.82
N ASP A 22 2.32 1.39 20.91
CA ASP A 22 1.92 0.65 22.09
C ASP A 22 2.87 0.87 23.29
N ALA A 23 2.44 0.48 24.50
CA ALA A 23 3.22 0.66 25.72
C ALA A 23 4.52 -0.17 25.70
N ALA A 24 4.53 -1.30 25.02
CA ALA A 24 5.72 -2.15 24.92
C ALA A 24 6.83 -1.45 24.12
N GLU A 25 6.47 -0.83 22.98
CA GLU A 25 7.42 -0.07 22.16
C GLU A 25 7.91 1.20 22.88
N GLN A 26 7.02 1.91 23.58
CA GLN A 26 7.42 3.06 24.41
C GLN A 26 8.45 2.66 25.45
N THR A 27 8.21 1.55 26.16
CA THR A 27 9.12 1.02 27.19
C THR A 27 10.43 0.56 26.57
N ARG A 28 10.40 -0.16 25.43
CA ARG A 28 11.57 -0.58 24.68
C ARG A 28 12.45 0.61 24.31
N ALA A 29 11.86 1.66 23.74
CA ALA A 29 12.58 2.86 23.30
C ALA A 29 13.23 3.59 24.50
N ALA A 30 12.48 3.77 25.59
CA ALA A 30 12.98 4.45 26.78
C ALA A 30 14.13 3.69 27.45
N LEU A 31 13.98 2.37 27.64
CA LEU A 31 15.05 1.52 28.20
C LEU A 31 16.27 1.48 27.28
N GLY A 32 16.07 1.37 25.97
CA GLY A 32 17.16 1.41 24.99
C GLY A 32 17.95 2.72 25.04
N ALA A 33 17.26 3.85 25.06
CA ALA A 33 17.89 5.17 25.16
C ALA A 33 18.69 5.33 26.47
N GLY A 34 18.10 4.96 27.61
CA GLY A 34 18.77 5.00 28.90
C GLY A 34 20.02 4.10 28.94
N LEU A 35 19.89 2.85 28.49
CA LEU A 35 20.99 1.88 28.45
C LEU A 35 22.10 2.33 27.48
N GLY A 36 21.74 2.81 26.29
CA GLY A 36 22.69 3.29 25.29
C GLY A 36 23.51 4.49 25.78
N VAL A 37 22.86 5.46 26.42
CA VAL A 37 23.54 6.60 27.04
C VAL A 37 24.43 6.14 28.21
N LEU A 38 23.96 5.22 29.07
CA LEU A 38 24.73 4.68 30.17
C LEU A 38 25.99 3.97 29.69
N ILE A 39 25.89 3.13 28.68
CA ILE A 39 27.06 2.42 28.11
C ILE A 39 28.06 3.44 27.54
N ALA A 40 27.62 4.40 26.73
CA ALA A 40 28.47 5.43 26.18
C ALA A 40 29.14 6.26 27.30
N ALA A 41 28.38 6.62 28.34
CA ALA A 41 28.86 7.36 29.48
C ALA A 41 29.96 6.61 30.27
N LEU A 42 29.71 5.35 30.61
CA LEU A 42 30.68 4.53 31.37
C LEU A 42 31.96 4.29 30.59
N LEU A 43 31.85 3.98 29.29
CA LEU A 43 33.03 3.76 28.41
C LEU A 43 33.82 5.06 28.23
N CYS A 44 33.14 6.18 27.90
CA CYS A 44 33.84 7.45 27.76
C CYS A 44 34.47 7.93 29.06
N ARG A 45 33.82 7.69 30.21
CA ARG A 45 34.42 7.99 31.53
C ARG A 45 35.67 7.19 31.78
N ALA A 46 35.71 5.92 31.37
CA ALA A 46 36.90 5.08 31.50
C ALA A 46 38.04 5.51 30.55
N LEU A 47 37.69 6.12 29.41
CA LEU A 47 38.68 6.63 28.43
C LEU A 47 39.10 8.06 28.71
N ALA A 48 38.39 8.79 29.55
CA ALA A 48 38.66 10.19 29.84
C ALA A 48 39.95 10.34 30.68
N SER A 49 40.79 11.29 30.29
CA SER A 49 42.01 11.67 31.01
C SER A 49 41.80 13.04 31.65
N GLY A 50 41.99 13.14 32.96
CA GLY A 50 41.91 14.41 33.67
C GLY A 50 40.48 14.96 33.79
N SER A 51 40.33 16.29 33.71
CA SER A 51 39.09 17.02 33.86
C SER A 51 38.28 17.20 32.57
N SER A 52 38.64 16.51 31.48
CA SER A 52 37.93 16.60 30.20
C SER A 52 36.50 16.13 30.31
N PRO A 53 35.51 16.82 29.69
CA PRO A 53 34.15 16.35 29.67
C PRO A 53 34.11 15.01 28.90
N TRP A 54 33.56 13.98 29.54
CA TRP A 54 33.45 12.64 28.97
C TRP A 54 32.10 12.35 28.31
N LEU A 55 31.11 13.20 28.55
CA LEU A 55 29.77 13.08 27.97
C LEU A 55 29.29 14.45 27.49
N VAL A 56 28.62 14.47 26.36
CA VAL A 56 28.04 15.70 25.81
C VAL A 56 26.51 15.66 25.84
N ALA A 57 25.88 16.77 26.26
CA ALA A 57 24.43 16.86 26.42
C ALA A 57 23.62 16.53 25.15
N PRO A 58 24.03 16.91 23.93
CA PRO A 58 23.35 16.55 22.69
C PRO A 58 23.17 15.04 22.46
N LEU A 59 23.95 14.19 23.13
CA LEU A 59 23.83 12.75 23.05
C LEU A 59 22.46 12.24 23.51
N GLY A 60 21.83 12.92 24.47
CA GLY A 60 20.48 12.57 24.92
C GLY A 60 19.43 12.69 23.81
N ALA A 61 19.49 13.76 23.02
CA ALA A 61 18.61 13.93 21.87
C ALA A 61 18.93 12.93 20.74
N SER A 62 20.22 12.62 20.54
CA SER A 62 20.64 11.55 19.60
C SER A 62 20.09 10.19 20.02
N ALA A 63 20.07 9.89 21.34
CA ALA A 63 19.51 8.64 21.84
C ALA A 63 18.00 8.52 21.56
N VAL A 64 17.24 9.61 21.69
CA VAL A 64 15.81 9.60 21.31
C VAL A 64 15.66 9.16 19.86
N LEU A 65 16.41 9.73 18.92
CA LEU A 65 16.35 9.37 17.52
C LEU A 65 16.75 7.90 17.26
N VAL A 66 17.87 7.45 17.82
CA VAL A 66 18.39 6.09 17.58
C VAL A 66 17.47 5.00 18.16
N PHE A 67 16.82 5.25 19.30
CA PHE A 67 16.03 4.21 19.98
C PHE A 67 14.53 4.33 19.81
N ALA A 68 13.97 5.54 19.64
CA ALA A 68 12.54 5.71 19.48
C ALA A 68 12.10 5.75 17.99
N VAL A 69 12.97 6.24 17.10
CA VAL A 69 12.67 6.32 15.64
C VAL A 69 13.84 5.79 14.79
N PRO A 70 14.25 4.52 14.99
CA PRO A 70 15.44 3.95 14.35
C PRO A 70 15.38 3.88 12.82
N ALA A 71 14.17 3.95 12.23
CA ALA A 71 13.97 4.00 10.78
C ALA A 71 14.21 5.40 10.19
N SER A 72 14.20 6.46 11.01
CA SER A 72 14.42 7.83 10.56
C SER A 72 15.75 8.00 9.81
N PRO A 73 15.77 8.69 8.67
CA PRO A 73 17.01 9.07 7.98
C PRO A 73 17.94 9.90 8.88
N LEU A 74 17.37 10.68 9.81
CA LEU A 74 18.10 11.52 10.74
C LEU A 74 18.76 10.75 11.88
N ALA A 75 18.33 9.49 12.10
CA ALA A 75 18.85 8.58 13.12
C ALA A 75 19.93 7.63 12.58
N GLN A 76 20.20 7.61 11.26
CA GLN A 76 21.14 6.65 10.68
C GLN A 76 22.57 6.89 11.17
N PRO A 77 23.45 5.87 11.20
CA PRO A 77 24.80 5.97 11.74
C PRO A 77 25.61 7.15 11.18
N TRP A 78 25.54 7.38 9.86
CA TRP A 78 26.22 8.52 9.25
C TRP A 78 25.65 9.87 9.70
N SER A 79 24.32 9.99 9.82
CA SER A 79 23.68 11.21 10.33
C SER A 79 24.11 11.49 11.76
N VAL A 80 24.08 10.48 12.65
CA VAL A 80 24.43 10.64 14.06
C VAL A 80 25.92 10.97 14.26
N VAL A 81 26.80 10.15 13.71
CA VAL A 81 28.25 10.33 13.91
C VAL A 81 28.75 11.53 13.12
N GLY A 82 28.45 11.60 11.81
CA GLY A 82 28.86 12.70 10.96
C GLY A 82 28.28 14.04 11.39
N GLY A 83 26.97 14.08 11.66
CA GLY A 83 26.27 15.29 12.08
C GLY A 83 26.83 15.88 13.36
N ASN A 84 26.99 15.08 14.42
CA ASN A 84 27.54 15.56 15.70
C ASN A 84 29.02 15.98 15.54
N THR A 85 29.83 15.18 14.83
CA THR A 85 31.27 15.46 14.64
C THR A 85 31.49 16.75 13.85
N VAL A 86 30.80 16.93 12.72
CA VAL A 86 30.91 18.12 11.89
C VAL A 86 30.40 19.35 12.63
N SER A 87 29.31 19.21 13.36
CA SER A 87 28.76 20.31 14.16
C SER A 87 29.68 20.72 15.28
N ALA A 88 30.35 19.76 15.95
CA ALA A 88 31.39 20.09 16.95
C ALA A 88 32.57 20.82 16.31
N LEU A 89 33.03 20.40 15.12
CA LEU A 89 34.10 21.04 14.39
C LEU A 89 33.76 22.49 14.03
N VAL A 90 32.58 22.72 13.47
CA VAL A 90 32.10 24.06 13.11
C VAL A 90 31.96 24.95 14.36
N GLY A 91 31.41 24.40 15.45
CA GLY A 91 31.24 25.15 16.69
C GLY A 91 32.56 25.55 17.33
N VAL A 92 33.56 24.65 17.35
CA VAL A 92 34.93 24.99 17.81
C VAL A 92 35.53 26.07 16.94
N ALA A 93 35.41 25.98 15.60
CA ALA A 93 35.92 27.00 14.69
C ALA A 93 35.28 28.38 14.93
N CYS A 94 33.96 28.42 15.13
CA CYS A 94 33.25 29.65 15.47
C CYS A 94 33.68 30.22 16.83
N ALA A 95 33.89 29.39 17.84
CA ALA A 95 34.38 29.81 19.15
C ALA A 95 35.76 30.47 19.08
N LEU A 96 36.63 30.00 18.18
CA LEU A 96 37.98 30.53 17.98
C LEU A 96 38.03 31.82 17.14
N LEU A 97 37.12 31.92 16.17
CA LEU A 97 37.17 32.99 15.14
C LEU A 97 36.26 34.15 15.42
N VAL A 98 35.21 33.96 16.22
CA VAL A 98 34.17 34.96 16.48
C VAL A 98 34.24 35.40 17.95
N PRO A 99 34.69 36.62 18.26
CA PRO A 99 34.88 37.06 19.64
C PRO A 99 33.58 37.15 20.46
N ASP A 100 32.48 37.55 19.84
CA ASP A 100 31.20 37.69 20.51
C ASP A 100 30.48 36.34 20.61
N PRO A 101 30.13 35.86 21.79
CA PRO A 101 29.52 34.53 21.97
C PRO A 101 28.16 34.39 21.30
N ALA A 102 27.34 35.48 21.20
CA ALA A 102 26.03 35.40 20.57
C ALA A 102 26.15 35.20 19.04
N TRP A 103 27.07 35.95 18.40
CA TRP A 103 27.37 35.77 16.99
C TRP A 103 28.05 34.43 16.72
N ALA A 104 28.98 34.01 17.56
CA ALA A 104 29.62 32.70 17.47
C ALA A 104 28.59 31.55 17.50
N ALA A 105 27.66 31.60 18.44
CA ALA A 105 26.60 30.62 18.58
C ALA A 105 25.65 30.59 17.37
N ALA A 106 25.19 31.75 16.89
CA ALA A 106 24.29 31.87 15.74
C ALA A 106 24.94 31.35 14.46
N LEU A 107 26.17 31.75 14.21
CA LEU A 107 26.96 31.30 13.04
C LEU A 107 27.27 29.80 13.12
N ALA A 108 27.63 29.29 14.29
CA ALA A 108 27.90 27.88 14.48
C ALA A 108 26.71 27.00 14.12
N VAL A 109 25.51 27.36 14.58
CA VAL A 109 24.30 26.61 14.25
C VAL A 109 23.97 26.70 12.76
N ALA A 110 24.02 27.92 12.18
CA ALA A 110 23.69 28.12 10.76
C ALA A 110 24.67 27.36 9.84
N LEU A 111 25.97 27.48 10.09
CA LEU A 111 27.00 26.79 9.31
C LEU A 111 26.96 25.26 9.52
N ALA A 112 26.71 24.80 10.74
CA ALA A 112 26.57 23.36 11.02
C ALA A 112 25.39 22.77 10.22
N ILE A 113 24.23 23.42 10.22
CA ILE A 113 23.06 22.98 9.44
C ILE A 113 23.42 22.94 7.94
N GLY A 114 23.99 24.02 7.39
CA GLY A 114 24.38 24.07 5.97
C GLY A 114 25.39 22.97 5.61
N THR A 115 26.37 22.72 6.47
CA THR A 115 27.39 21.65 6.26
C THR A 115 26.77 20.26 6.37
N MET A 116 25.89 20.03 7.32
CA MET A 116 25.16 18.77 7.43
C MET A 116 24.31 18.45 6.20
N PHE A 117 23.66 19.46 5.59
CA PHE A 117 22.92 19.26 4.33
C PHE A 117 23.87 18.87 3.18
N THR A 118 24.98 19.58 3.01
CA THR A 118 25.94 19.28 1.93
C THR A 118 26.60 17.91 2.07
N LEU A 119 26.88 17.47 3.30
CA LEU A 119 27.47 16.17 3.60
C LEU A 119 26.43 15.05 3.76
N ARG A 120 25.15 15.34 3.59
CA ARG A 120 24.04 14.39 3.73
C ARG A 120 24.04 13.69 5.10
N CYS A 121 24.38 14.40 6.15
CA CYS A 121 24.42 13.91 7.54
C CYS A 121 23.56 14.76 8.47
N LEU A 122 22.40 15.19 8.00
CA LEU A 122 21.48 15.99 8.79
C LEU A 122 21.07 15.25 10.05
N HIS A 123 21.40 15.86 11.22
CA HIS A 123 21.14 15.31 12.53
C HIS A 123 20.77 16.44 13.49
N PRO A 124 19.50 16.62 13.86
CA PRO A 124 19.07 17.77 14.65
C PRO A 124 19.87 18.01 15.94
N PRO A 125 20.25 16.97 16.70
CA PRO A 125 21.14 17.14 17.86
C PRO A 125 22.50 17.76 17.54
N GLY A 126 22.97 17.67 16.28
CA GLY A 126 24.18 18.36 15.82
C GLY A 126 24.09 19.88 15.97
N GLY A 127 22.91 20.49 15.77
CA GLY A 127 22.71 21.91 16.05
C GLY A 127 22.98 22.25 17.52
N ALA A 128 22.52 21.40 18.44
CA ALA A 128 22.81 21.54 19.87
C ALA A 128 24.30 21.31 20.17
N MET A 129 25.00 20.43 19.42
CA MET A 129 26.44 20.19 19.54
C MET A 129 27.23 21.43 19.13
N ALA A 130 26.89 22.06 18.01
CA ALA A 130 27.50 23.33 17.56
C ALA A 130 27.32 24.45 18.58
N LEU A 131 26.11 24.57 19.13
CA LEU A 131 25.78 25.55 20.16
C LEU A 131 26.57 25.30 21.45
N LEU A 132 26.66 24.04 21.90
CA LEU A 132 27.41 23.65 23.09
C LEU A 132 28.90 24.02 22.97
N THR A 133 29.51 23.73 21.82
CA THR A 133 30.95 24.02 21.61
C THR A 133 31.22 25.50 21.47
N ALA A 134 30.35 26.24 20.76
CA ALA A 134 30.50 27.70 20.58
C ALA A 134 30.33 28.45 21.93
N LEU A 135 29.26 28.21 22.69
CA LEU A 135 28.98 28.85 23.96
C LEU A 135 29.87 28.36 25.09
N GLY A 136 30.27 27.10 25.06
CA GLY A 136 31.17 26.51 26.05
C GLY A 136 32.64 26.97 25.91
N GLY A 137 32.95 27.81 24.92
CA GLY A 137 34.29 28.31 24.68
C GLY A 137 35.32 27.21 24.43
N VAL A 138 34.88 26.11 23.77
CA VAL A 138 35.78 25.00 23.48
C VAL A 138 36.81 25.46 22.44
N SER A 139 38.05 25.56 22.87
CA SER A 139 39.15 26.15 22.05
C SER A 139 40.12 25.14 21.47
N HIS A 140 39.82 23.83 21.63
CA HIS A 140 40.70 22.77 21.09
C HIS A 140 39.94 21.76 20.22
N PHE A 141 40.51 21.42 19.07
CA PHE A 141 39.88 20.49 18.13
C PHE A 141 39.85 19.03 18.63
N GLY A 142 40.61 18.71 19.69
CA GLY A 142 40.55 17.38 20.33
C GLY A 142 39.13 17.03 20.82
N PHE A 143 38.31 18.01 21.19
CA PHE A 143 36.92 17.85 21.57
C PHE A 143 36.07 17.20 20.47
N VAL A 144 36.40 17.46 19.22
CA VAL A 144 35.69 16.90 18.04
C VAL A 144 35.83 15.37 18.01
N LEU A 145 37.04 14.86 18.31
CA LEU A 145 37.29 13.40 18.39
C LEU A 145 36.80 12.82 19.71
N PHE A 146 37.18 13.46 20.83
CA PHE A 146 36.74 13.09 22.14
C PHE A 146 36.31 14.34 22.93
N PRO A 147 35.06 14.42 23.39
CA PRO A 147 34.06 13.35 23.47
C PRO A 147 33.08 13.26 22.27
N ALA A 148 32.99 14.23 21.34
CA ALA A 148 31.88 14.37 20.40
C ALA A 148 31.73 13.14 19.47
N ALA A 149 32.74 12.81 18.67
CA ALA A 149 32.70 11.65 17.77
C ALA A 149 32.62 10.33 18.53
N THR A 150 33.41 10.18 19.61
CA THR A 150 33.45 8.95 20.41
C THR A 150 32.11 8.65 21.06
N ASN A 151 31.45 9.63 21.69
CA ASN A 151 30.10 9.46 22.25
C ASN A 151 29.10 9.01 21.19
N SER A 152 29.12 9.66 20.03
CA SER A 152 28.22 9.36 18.92
C SER A 152 28.44 7.95 18.38
N LEU A 153 29.69 7.53 18.22
CA LEU A 153 30.05 6.19 17.75
C LEU A 153 29.61 5.10 18.74
N LEU A 154 29.85 5.30 20.02
CA LEU A 154 29.43 4.36 21.06
C LEU A 154 27.91 4.26 21.19
N LEU A 155 27.20 5.39 21.08
CA LEU A 155 25.75 5.38 21.04
C LEU A 155 25.20 4.61 19.84
N VAL A 156 25.77 4.81 18.66
CA VAL A 156 25.38 4.07 17.46
C VAL A 156 25.68 2.58 17.61
N ALA A 157 26.82 2.20 18.15
CA ALA A 157 27.17 0.79 18.40
C ALA A 157 26.17 0.14 19.37
N ALA A 158 25.86 0.82 20.49
CA ALA A 158 24.82 0.37 21.44
C ALA A 158 23.44 0.28 20.75
N GLY A 159 23.10 1.26 19.91
CA GLY A 159 21.87 1.29 19.12
C GLY A 159 21.77 0.10 18.15
N VAL A 160 22.84 -0.24 17.45
CA VAL A 160 22.87 -1.42 16.55
C VAL A 160 22.62 -2.69 17.36
N ALA A 161 23.33 -2.87 18.46
CA ALA A 161 23.19 -4.07 19.29
C ALA A 161 21.78 -4.19 19.90
N TYR A 162 21.28 -3.14 20.52
CA TYR A 162 19.99 -3.16 21.21
C TYR A 162 18.81 -3.28 20.25
N ASN A 163 18.75 -2.48 19.18
CA ASN A 163 17.64 -2.50 18.24
C ASN A 163 17.56 -3.87 17.55
N ARG A 164 18.68 -4.45 17.12
CA ARG A 164 18.70 -5.81 16.55
C ARG A 164 18.24 -6.88 17.55
N ALA A 165 18.71 -6.82 18.80
CA ALA A 165 18.29 -7.74 19.83
C ALA A 165 16.79 -7.66 20.17
N THR A 166 16.18 -6.49 19.98
CA THR A 166 14.74 -6.23 20.20
C THR A 166 13.90 -6.29 18.94
N GLY A 167 14.44 -6.86 17.83
CA GLY A 167 13.71 -7.09 16.59
C GLY A 167 13.48 -5.85 15.70
N ARG A 168 14.20 -4.74 15.96
CA ARG A 168 14.18 -3.55 15.11
C ARG A 168 15.37 -3.55 14.15
N ARG A 169 15.12 -3.21 12.89
CA ARG A 169 16.19 -3.06 11.89
C ARG A 169 16.92 -1.73 12.12
N TYR A 170 18.17 -1.81 12.54
CA TYR A 170 19.06 -0.65 12.65
C TYR A 170 20.52 -1.11 12.39
N PRO A 171 21.28 -0.48 11.51
CA PRO A 171 20.88 0.61 10.61
C PRO A 171 19.70 0.22 9.73
N HIS A 172 18.82 1.19 9.40
CA HIS A 172 17.74 0.99 8.47
C HIS A 172 18.34 1.06 7.05
N ALA A 173 18.55 -0.09 6.44
CA ALA A 173 18.85 -0.13 5.02
C ALA A 173 17.53 0.06 4.27
N PRO A 174 17.45 0.93 3.25
CA PRO A 174 16.33 0.90 2.32
C PRO A 174 16.15 -0.55 1.87
N GLU A 175 14.95 -1.09 1.93
CA GLU A 175 14.71 -2.39 1.30
C GLU A 175 15.06 -2.22 -0.17
N ALA A 176 16.24 -2.72 -0.55
CA ALA A 176 16.59 -2.89 -1.94
C ALA A 176 15.56 -3.88 -2.52
N SER A 177 14.65 -3.35 -3.29
CA SER A 177 13.42 -3.98 -3.72
C SER A 177 12.29 -3.82 -2.69
N ALA A 178 11.73 -2.62 -2.57
CA ALA A 178 10.29 -2.58 -2.57
C ALA A 178 9.86 -3.45 -3.75
N ALA A 179 9.14 -4.54 -3.50
CA ALA A 179 8.50 -5.29 -4.58
C ALA A 179 7.88 -4.25 -5.51
N PRO A 180 8.07 -4.36 -6.85
CA PRO A 180 7.52 -3.36 -7.76
C PRO A 180 6.10 -3.09 -7.32
N LEU A 181 5.75 -1.79 -7.22
CA LEU A 181 4.41 -1.37 -6.80
C LEU A 181 3.42 -2.35 -7.41
N PRO A 182 2.47 -2.92 -6.66
CA PRO A 182 1.55 -3.92 -7.19
C PRO A 182 1.03 -3.43 -8.54
N GLN A 183 1.09 -4.26 -9.58
CA GLN A 183 0.53 -3.91 -10.88
C GLN A 183 -0.94 -3.53 -10.64
N GLY A 184 -1.25 -2.22 -10.75
CA GLY A 184 -2.55 -1.66 -10.39
C GLY A 184 -2.49 -0.60 -9.30
N ALA A 185 -1.34 -0.24 -8.76
CA ALA A 185 -1.19 0.97 -7.96
C ALA A 185 -1.57 2.18 -8.84
N GLY A 186 -2.46 3.05 -8.34
CA GLY A 186 -2.93 4.23 -9.07
C GLY A 186 -1.86 5.32 -9.21
N PHE A 187 -0.66 5.11 -8.64
CA PHE A 187 0.49 6.01 -8.75
C PHE A 187 1.78 5.23 -9.04
N THR A 188 2.75 5.91 -9.64
CA THR A 188 4.09 5.40 -9.91
C THR A 188 5.10 6.00 -8.91
N GLU A 189 6.27 5.37 -8.78
CA GLU A 189 7.37 5.95 -7.99
C GLU A 189 7.73 7.37 -8.46
N GLY A 190 7.70 7.61 -9.77
CA GLY A 190 7.95 8.94 -10.33
C GLY A 190 6.87 9.97 -9.99
N ASP A 191 5.65 9.56 -9.69
CA ASP A 191 4.61 10.47 -9.20
C ASP A 191 4.88 10.87 -7.76
N LEU A 192 5.32 9.91 -6.92
CA LEU A 192 5.75 10.19 -5.55
C LEU A 192 6.93 11.18 -5.53
N ASP A 193 7.95 10.94 -6.37
CA ASP A 193 9.11 11.83 -6.45
C ASP A 193 8.71 13.27 -6.84
N ARG A 194 7.84 13.42 -7.83
CA ARG A 194 7.32 14.74 -8.23
C ARG A 194 6.52 15.44 -7.12
N VAL A 195 5.79 14.68 -6.32
CA VAL A 195 5.06 15.24 -5.16
C VAL A 195 6.05 15.65 -4.08
N LEU A 196 7.07 14.84 -3.77
CA LEU A 196 8.09 15.15 -2.78
C LEU A 196 8.93 16.37 -3.18
N GLU A 197 9.29 16.52 -4.47
CA GLU A 197 9.96 17.71 -4.99
C GLU A 197 9.15 18.98 -4.79
N ARG A 198 7.82 18.93 -5.04
CA ARG A 198 6.93 20.07 -4.79
C ARG A 198 6.74 20.36 -3.31
N TYR A 199 6.70 19.32 -2.49
CA TYR A 199 6.57 19.47 -1.04
C TYR A 199 7.78 20.18 -0.44
N ASN A 200 8.99 19.94 -0.99
CA ASN A 200 10.24 20.62 -0.70
C ASN A 200 10.55 20.78 0.80
N GLN A 201 10.29 19.73 1.58
CA GLN A 201 10.58 19.68 3.02
C GLN A 201 11.22 18.34 3.37
N VAL A 202 12.05 18.35 4.41
CA VAL A 202 12.65 17.13 4.94
C VAL A 202 11.57 16.32 5.67
N LEU A 203 11.39 15.08 5.24
CA LEU A 203 10.50 14.14 5.91
C LEU A 203 11.30 13.21 6.81
N ASP A 204 10.78 12.94 8.00
CA ASP A 204 11.38 12.01 8.97
C ASP A 204 10.93 10.56 8.70
N VAL A 205 10.71 10.23 7.43
CA VAL A 205 10.36 8.88 6.96
C VAL A 205 11.17 8.61 5.71
N PRO A 206 11.83 7.43 5.61
CA PRO A 206 12.50 7.02 4.37
C PRO A 206 11.52 7.02 3.19
N ARG A 207 12.00 7.45 2.01
CA ARG A 207 11.20 7.52 0.79
C ARG A 207 10.54 6.16 0.45
N ASP A 208 11.30 5.09 0.60
CA ASP A 208 10.84 3.74 0.26
C ASP A 208 9.78 3.23 1.23
N ASP A 209 9.91 3.55 2.52
CA ASP A 209 8.89 3.25 3.53
C ASP A 209 7.60 4.04 3.25
N LEU A 210 7.72 5.30 2.81
CA LEU A 210 6.57 6.12 2.43
C LEU A 210 5.86 5.52 1.21
N ALA A 211 6.61 5.09 0.19
CA ALA A 211 6.06 4.42 -0.99
C ALA A 211 5.34 3.12 -0.61
N ALA A 212 5.94 2.31 0.26
CA ALA A 212 5.35 1.06 0.75
C ALA A 212 4.06 1.30 1.55
N LEU A 213 4.04 2.30 2.42
CA LEU A 213 2.85 2.69 3.19
C LEU A 213 1.70 3.17 2.29
N LEU A 214 2.01 3.99 1.29
CA LEU A 214 1.02 4.46 0.34
C LEU A 214 0.44 3.31 -0.49
N ALA A 215 1.28 2.42 -1.00
CA ALA A 215 0.84 1.23 -1.73
C ALA A 215 -0.02 0.29 -0.88
N ALA A 216 0.35 0.08 0.39
CA ALA A 216 -0.44 -0.71 1.32
C ALA A 216 -1.80 -0.07 1.62
N ALA A 217 -1.85 1.25 1.82
CA ALA A 217 -3.09 1.99 2.06
C ALA A 217 -4.03 1.95 0.85
N GLU A 218 -3.48 2.08 -0.36
CA GLU A 218 -4.24 1.97 -1.61
C GLU A 218 -4.80 0.55 -1.79
N GLY A 219 -3.98 -0.48 -1.56
CA GLY A 219 -4.42 -1.88 -1.59
C GLY A 219 -5.55 -2.18 -0.61
N GLU A 220 -5.51 -1.59 0.60
CA GLU A 220 -6.58 -1.72 1.59
C GLU A 220 -7.85 -0.98 1.15
N GLY A 221 -7.71 0.20 0.57
CA GLY A 221 -8.80 0.95 -0.04
C GLY A 221 -9.49 0.18 -1.17
N TYR A 222 -8.70 -0.48 -2.03
CA TYR A 222 -9.19 -1.31 -3.12
C TYR A 222 -9.95 -2.56 -2.59
N ARG A 223 -9.36 -3.29 -1.63
CA ARG A 223 -10.01 -4.44 -0.98
C ARG A 223 -11.35 -4.07 -0.34
N ARG A 224 -11.40 -2.93 0.36
CA ARG A 224 -12.63 -2.44 0.98
C ARG A 224 -13.71 -2.12 -0.06
N ARG A 225 -13.35 -1.46 -1.17
CA ARG A 225 -14.29 -1.13 -2.26
C ARG A 225 -14.84 -2.38 -2.93
N LEU A 226 -13.96 -3.36 -3.24
CA LEU A 226 -14.38 -4.63 -3.82
C LEU A 226 -15.26 -5.46 -2.87
N GLY A 227 -14.93 -5.46 -1.58
CA GLY A 227 -15.71 -6.17 -0.57
C GLY A 227 -17.10 -5.58 -0.33
N ALA A 228 -17.29 -4.28 -0.64
CA ALA A 228 -18.57 -3.61 -0.54
C ALA A 228 -19.50 -3.87 -1.74
N LEU A 229 -18.96 -4.23 -2.92
CA LEU A 229 -19.74 -4.51 -4.13
C LEU A 229 -20.48 -5.83 -4.01
N ARG A 230 -21.79 -5.79 -4.26
CA ARG A 230 -22.65 -6.98 -4.36
C ARG A 230 -22.91 -7.35 -5.81
N CYS A 231 -23.33 -8.57 -6.06
CA CYS A 231 -23.72 -9.00 -7.41
C CYS A 231 -24.83 -8.10 -8.00
N ALA A 232 -25.75 -7.63 -7.17
CA ALA A 232 -26.83 -6.72 -7.55
C ALA A 232 -26.35 -5.36 -8.11
N ASP A 233 -25.14 -4.90 -7.71
CA ASP A 233 -24.59 -3.60 -8.10
C ASP A 233 -23.96 -3.65 -9.50
N VAL A 234 -23.58 -4.85 -9.95
CA VAL A 234 -22.77 -5.06 -11.15
C VAL A 234 -23.52 -5.85 -12.22
N MET A 235 -24.49 -6.68 -11.84
CA MET A 235 -25.23 -7.53 -12.77
C MET A 235 -25.99 -6.74 -13.82
N SER A 236 -26.12 -7.29 -15.01
CA SER A 236 -27.11 -6.88 -15.99
C SER A 236 -28.49 -7.32 -15.52
N ARG A 237 -29.39 -6.35 -15.30
CA ARG A 237 -30.75 -6.61 -14.79
C ARG A 237 -31.67 -7.08 -15.92
N GLU A 238 -32.72 -7.83 -15.56
CA GLU A 238 -33.75 -8.31 -16.48
C GLU A 238 -33.18 -9.01 -17.73
N PRO A 239 -32.36 -10.06 -17.56
CA PRO A 239 -31.76 -10.75 -18.68
C PRO A 239 -32.84 -11.39 -19.56
N ILE A 240 -32.59 -11.41 -20.86
CA ILE A 240 -33.45 -12.11 -21.84
C ILE A 240 -33.40 -13.59 -21.50
N THR A 241 -34.57 -14.21 -21.41
CA THR A 241 -34.70 -15.62 -20.98
C THR A 241 -35.47 -16.43 -22.01
N VAL A 242 -35.30 -17.74 -21.98
CA VAL A 242 -36.08 -18.70 -22.75
C VAL A 242 -36.65 -19.76 -21.84
N SER A 243 -37.65 -20.50 -22.29
CA SER A 243 -38.21 -21.64 -21.60
C SER A 243 -37.59 -22.97 -22.10
N PHE A 244 -37.82 -24.04 -21.37
CA PHE A 244 -37.36 -25.38 -21.74
C PHE A 244 -37.84 -25.76 -23.18
N GLY A 245 -39.10 -25.44 -23.50
CA GLY A 245 -39.72 -25.79 -24.80
C GLY A 245 -39.45 -24.79 -25.92
N THR A 246 -38.66 -23.73 -25.69
CA THR A 246 -38.35 -22.76 -26.74
C THR A 246 -37.63 -23.42 -27.89
N PRO A 247 -38.09 -23.24 -29.18
CA PRO A 247 -37.45 -23.81 -30.35
C PRO A 247 -36.01 -23.31 -30.53
N LEU A 248 -35.11 -24.16 -31.00
CA LEU A 248 -33.69 -23.80 -31.17
C LEU A 248 -33.49 -22.63 -32.11
N HIS A 249 -34.27 -22.48 -33.16
CA HIS A 249 -34.17 -21.36 -34.13
C HIS A 249 -34.52 -20.01 -33.49
N GLU A 250 -35.49 -20.02 -32.58
CA GLU A 250 -35.89 -18.82 -31.84
C GLU A 250 -34.79 -18.40 -30.85
N ALA A 251 -34.28 -19.34 -30.04
CA ALA A 251 -33.18 -19.07 -29.14
C ALA A 251 -31.92 -18.59 -29.85
N TRP A 252 -31.60 -19.21 -31.00
CA TRP A 252 -30.48 -18.77 -31.84
C TRP A 252 -30.68 -17.36 -32.37
N THR A 253 -31.90 -17.03 -32.83
CA THR A 253 -32.23 -15.71 -33.35
C THR A 253 -32.09 -14.65 -32.24
N LEU A 254 -32.53 -14.95 -31.00
CA LEU A 254 -32.37 -14.09 -29.85
C LEU A 254 -30.89 -13.82 -29.52
N LEU A 255 -30.04 -14.88 -29.44
CA LEU A 255 -28.61 -14.74 -29.20
C LEU A 255 -27.94 -13.80 -30.22
N ARG A 256 -28.31 -13.93 -31.51
CA ARG A 256 -27.72 -13.10 -32.56
C ARG A 256 -28.26 -11.68 -32.62
N ARG A 257 -29.58 -11.50 -32.47
CA ARG A 257 -30.23 -10.18 -32.53
C ARG A 257 -29.80 -9.30 -31.38
N GLU A 258 -29.78 -9.87 -30.18
CA GLU A 258 -29.41 -9.17 -28.95
C GLU A 258 -27.89 -9.15 -28.69
N ARG A 259 -27.10 -9.82 -29.55
CA ARG A 259 -25.64 -9.92 -29.44
C ARG A 259 -25.16 -10.46 -28.08
N ILE A 260 -25.94 -11.37 -27.49
CA ILE A 260 -25.61 -12.03 -26.25
C ILE A 260 -25.06 -13.44 -26.48
N LYS A 261 -24.30 -13.96 -25.54
CA LYS A 261 -23.61 -15.27 -25.69
C LYS A 261 -24.28 -16.39 -24.91
N ALA A 262 -25.23 -16.06 -24.03
CA ALA A 262 -25.93 -17.00 -23.18
C ALA A 262 -27.36 -16.54 -22.91
N LEU A 263 -28.28 -17.50 -22.79
CA LEU A 263 -29.66 -17.30 -22.37
C LEU A 263 -29.95 -18.16 -21.16
N PRO A 264 -30.33 -17.60 -20.02
CA PRO A 264 -30.89 -18.36 -18.91
C PRO A 264 -32.19 -19.05 -19.35
N VAL A 265 -32.34 -20.32 -18.98
CA VAL A 265 -33.57 -21.08 -19.20
C VAL A 265 -34.34 -21.07 -17.88
N VAL A 266 -35.59 -20.61 -17.93
CA VAL A 266 -36.41 -20.44 -16.73
C VAL A 266 -37.73 -21.22 -16.81
N ASP A 267 -38.26 -21.58 -15.64
CA ASP A 267 -39.62 -22.14 -15.51
C ASP A 267 -40.68 -21.04 -15.47
N ARG A 268 -41.96 -21.43 -15.33
CA ARG A 268 -43.11 -20.50 -15.23
C ARG A 268 -43.03 -19.56 -14.03
N ALA A 269 -42.29 -19.96 -12.99
CA ALA A 269 -42.07 -19.15 -11.79
C ALA A 269 -40.82 -18.28 -11.90
N ARG A 270 -40.18 -18.18 -13.10
CA ARG A 270 -38.90 -17.51 -13.36
C ARG A 270 -37.70 -18.06 -12.59
N ARG A 271 -37.75 -19.30 -12.15
CA ARG A 271 -36.60 -19.98 -11.53
C ARG A 271 -35.70 -20.55 -12.61
N VAL A 272 -34.38 -20.45 -12.40
CA VAL A 272 -33.37 -20.93 -13.34
C VAL A 272 -33.36 -22.47 -13.34
N VAL A 273 -33.65 -23.07 -14.52
CA VAL A 273 -33.63 -24.52 -14.74
C VAL A 273 -32.48 -24.98 -15.64
N GLY A 274 -31.78 -24.02 -16.28
CA GLY A 274 -30.65 -24.27 -17.15
C GLY A 274 -30.06 -22.99 -17.72
N ILE A 275 -29.03 -23.14 -18.52
CA ILE A 275 -28.45 -22.10 -19.37
C ILE A 275 -28.13 -22.69 -20.76
N VAL A 276 -28.41 -21.95 -21.80
CA VAL A 276 -27.97 -22.30 -23.15
C VAL A 276 -27.05 -21.22 -23.68
N THR A 277 -25.92 -21.64 -24.25
CA THR A 277 -24.87 -20.76 -24.77
C THR A 277 -24.58 -21.01 -26.22
N LEU A 278 -23.87 -20.08 -26.88
CA LEU A 278 -23.39 -20.33 -28.25
C LEU A 278 -22.54 -21.61 -28.36
N ALA A 279 -21.79 -21.96 -27.32
CA ALA A 279 -20.97 -23.19 -27.28
C ALA A 279 -21.85 -24.45 -27.32
N ASP A 280 -23.03 -24.42 -26.69
CA ASP A 280 -23.95 -25.56 -26.71
C ASP A 280 -24.50 -25.80 -28.11
N PHE A 281 -24.84 -24.74 -28.85
CA PHE A 281 -25.23 -24.85 -30.24
C PHE A 281 -24.11 -25.39 -31.11
N LEU A 282 -22.88 -24.94 -30.94
CA LEU A 282 -21.72 -25.40 -31.70
C LEU A 282 -21.42 -26.88 -31.44
N ARG A 283 -21.46 -27.29 -30.17
CA ARG A 283 -21.21 -28.66 -29.73
C ARG A 283 -22.24 -29.65 -30.32
N HIS A 284 -23.52 -29.32 -30.25
CA HIS A 284 -24.58 -30.20 -30.72
C HIS A 284 -24.76 -30.18 -32.24
N ALA A 285 -24.23 -29.17 -32.90
CA ALA A 285 -24.22 -29.12 -34.39
C ALA A 285 -23.09 -29.97 -35.01
N ASP A 286 -22.28 -30.67 -34.21
CA ASP A 286 -21.15 -31.53 -34.64
C ASP A 286 -20.14 -30.77 -35.52
N LEU A 287 -19.74 -29.57 -35.08
CA LEU A 287 -18.88 -28.65 -35.86
C LEU A 287 -17.38 -28.92 -35.68
N ASP A 288 -16.99 -30.01 -35.04
CA ASP A 288 -15.58 -30.38 -34.83
C ASP A 288 -14.82 -30.71 -36.13
N ARG A 289 -15.54 -30.81 -37.25
CA ARG A 289 -14.98 -30.98 -38.62
C ARG A 289 -15.08 -29.68 -39.38
N HIS A 290 -13.94 -29.17 -39.86
CA HIS A 290 -13.74 -27.84 -40.40
C HIS A 290 -14.49 -27.52 -41.74
N GLU A 291 -15.16 -28.47 -42.37
CA GLU A 291 -15.86 -28.26 -43.65
C GLU A 291 -17.39 -28.15 -43.46
N GLY A 292 -17.98 -27.08 -44.01
CA GLY A 292 -19.44 -26.92 -44.12
C GLY A 292 -20.16 -26.47 -42.82
N TRP A 293 -19.48 -25.87 -41.87
CA TRP A 293 -20.07 -25.48 -40.57
C TRP A 293 -21.31 -24.56 -40.67
N PRO A 294 -21.42 -23.58 -41.60
CA PRO A 294 -22.62 -22.75 -41.68
C PRO A 294 -23.86 -23.55 -42.12
N GLN A 295 -23.68 -24.52 -43.02
CA GLN A 295 -24.75 -25.38 -43.50
C GLN A 295 -25.22 -26.35 -42.40
N ARG A 296 -24.30 -26.94 -41.66
CA ARG A 296 -24.62 -27.86 -40.55
C ARG A 296 -25.35 -27.14 -39.43
N LEU A 297 -24.88 -25.96 -39.06
CA LEU A 297 -25.54 -25.14 -38.02
C LEU A 297 -26.94 -24.71 -38.48
N ARG A 298 -27.12 -24.31 -39.75
CA ARG A 298 -28.46 -24.02 -40.31
C ARG A 298 -29.35 -25.24 -40.30
N ALA A 299 -28.85 -26.40 -40.66
CA ALA A 299 -29.59 -27.66 -40.65
C ALA A 299 -29.96 -28.09 -39.25
N PHE A 300 -29.06 -27.87 -38.25
CA PHE A 300 -29.32 -28.15 -36.82
C PHE A 300 -30.43 -27.26 -36.25
N ILE A 301 -30.43 -25.97 -36.60
CA ILE A 301 -31.38 -24.98 -36.06
C ILE A 301 -32.77 -25.10 -36.75
N ARG A 302 -32.86 -25.60 -38.00
CA ARG A 302 -34.16 -25.75 -38.68
C ARG A 302 -35.02 -26.84 -38.01
N PRO A 303 -36.35 -26.59 -37.82
CA PRO A 303 -37.25 -27.64 -37.35
C PRO A 303 -37.24 -28.83 -38.34
N SER A 304 -37.24 -30.05 -37.81
CA SER A 304 -37.47 -31.23 -38.62
C SER A 304 -38.99 -31.47 -38.67
N GLY A 305 -39.54 -31.67 -39.85
CA GLY A 305 -40.96 -32.02 -40.00
C GLY A 305 -41.30 -33.45 -39.54
N ALA A 306 -40.36 -34.17 -38.90
CA ALA A 306 -40.54 -35.55 -38.47
C ALA A 306 -41.05 -35.61 -37.02
N THR A 307 -42.09 -36.38 -36.78
CA THR A 307 -42.70 -36.57 -35.44
C THR A 307 -41.83 -37.38 -34.48
N HIS A 308 -40.82 -38.10 -34.96
CA HIS A 308 -39.84 -38.88 -34.15
C HIS A 308 -38.46 -38.75 -34.82
N GLY A 309 -37.50 -38.15 -34.16
CA GLY A 309 -36.11 -38.02 -34.63
C GLY A 309 -35.16 -37.77 -33.44
N ASP A 310 -33.93 -38.27 -33.56
CA ASP A 310 -32.85 -38.04 -32.57
C ASP A 310 -32.32 -36.59 -32.54
N LYS A 311 -32.86 -35.76 -33.43
CA LYS A 311 -32.44 -34.35 -33.54
C LYS A 311 -33.06 -33.49 -32.45
N ALA A 312 -32.22 -32.76 -31.75
CA ALA A 312 -32.70 -31.77 -30.76
C ALA A 312 -33.47 -30.62 -31.46
N GLU A 313 -34.63 -30.27 -30.96
CA GLU A 313 -35.53 -29.24 -31.51
C GLU A 313 -35.77 -28.08 -30.53
N VAL A 314 -35.65 -28.35 -29.24
CA VAL A 314 -35.92 -27.37 -28.20
C VAL A 314 -34.71 -27.16 -27.30
N VAL A 315 -34.65 -25.98 -26.68
CA VAL A 315 -33.55 -25.54 -25.80
C VAL A 315 -33.26 -26.53 -24.67
N GLY A 316 -34.32 -27.12 -24.09
CA GLY A 316 -34.19 -28.06 -22.97
C GLY A 316 -33.40 -29.35 -23.30
N GLN A 317 -33.23 -29.67 -24.57
CA GLN A 317 -32.44 -30.84 -25.04
C GLN A 317 -30.94 -30.58 -25.13
N ILE A 318 -30.54 -29.27 -25.28
CA ILE A 318 -29.12 -28.90 -25.46
C ILE A 318 -28.57 -28.07 -24.28
N MET A 319 -29.43 -27.53 -23.40
CA MET A 319 -29.03 -26.68 -22.32
C MET A 319 -28.16 -27.41 -21.29
N THR A 320 -27.28 -26.70 -20.64
CA THR A 320 -26.62 -27.13 -19.41
C THR A 320 -27.59 -27.02 -18.25
N ARG A 321 -27.93 -28.14 -17.59
CA ARG A 321 -28.89 -28.17 -16.47
C ARG A 321 -28.29 -27.83 -15.11
N GLN A 322 -27.03 -28.20 -14.87
CA GLN A 322 -26.32 -27.90 -13.63
C GLN A 322 -25.68 -26.50 -13.75
N VAL A 323 -26.47 -25.48 -13.47
CA VAL A 323 -26.01 -24.07 -13.56
C VAL A 323 -25.64 -23.59 -12.17
N ARG A 324 -24.44 -23.03 -12.05
CA ARG A 324 -24.09 -22.25 -10.85
C ARG A 324 -24.82 -20.92 -10.87
N VAL A 325 -25.60 -20.68 -9.84
CA VAL A 325 -26.30 -19.40 -9.61
C VAL A 325 -25.69 -18.70 -8.39
N ALA A 326 -25.81 -17.40 -8.31
CA ALA A 326 -25.42 -16.63 -7.14
C ALA A 326 -26.56 -15.73 -6.67
N SER A 327 -26.60 -15.44 -5.36
CA SER A 327 -27.56 -14.47 -4.81
C SER A 327 -27.18 -13.05 -5.22
N ALA A 328 -28.17 -12.21 -5.45
CA ALA A 328 -27.99 -10.77 -5.70
C ALA A 328 -27.24 -10.05 -4.56
N GLU A 329 -27.45 -10.50 -3.32
CA GLU A 329 -26.82 -9.94 -2.11
C GLU A 329 -25.40 -10.44 -1.85
N ARG A 330 -24.94 -11.41 -2.62
CA ARG A 330 -23.61 -12.01 -2.43
C ARG A 330 -22.51 -11.03 -2.80
N PRO A 331 -21.42 -10.93 -1.99
CA PRO A 331 -20.25 -10.10 -2.34
C PRO A 331 -19.65 -10.52 -3.68
N LEU A 332 -19.39 -9.55 -4.56
CA LEU A 332 -18.80 -9.80 -5.88
C LEU A 332 -17.45 -10.50 -5.77
N ALA A 333 -16.66 -10.15 -4.77
CA ALA A 333 -15.32 -10.71 -4.52
C ALA A 333 -15.32 -12.24 -4.42
N GLU A 334 -16.39 -12.84 -3.91
CA GLU A 334 -16.52 -14.31 -3.77
C GLU A 334 -16.74 -15.03 -5.11
N LEU A 335 -17.18 -14.31 -6.15
CA LEU A 335 -17.37 -14.87 -7.48
C LEU A 335 -16.15 -14.76 -8.38
N LEU A 336 -15.17 -13.90 -8.03
CA LEU A 336 -13.96 -13.71 -8.84
C LEU A 336 -13.21 -15.01 -9.16
N PRO A 337 -12.99 -15.94 -8.20
CA PRO A 337 -12.35 -17.23 -8.48
C PRO A 337 -13.10 -18.09 -9.51
N LEU A 338 -14.45 -18.01 -9.54
CA LEU A 338 -15.27 -18.77 -10.49
C LEU A 338 -15.06 -18.30 -11.92
N PHE A 339 -14.87 -16.99 -12.13
CA PHE A 339 -14.56 -16.40 -13.43
C PHE A 339 -13.11 -16.64 -13.84
N ALA A 340 -12.16 -16.63 -12.89
CA ALA A 340 -10.74 -16.77 -13.17
C ALA A 340 -10.29 -18.22 -13.38
N GLN A 341 -10.79 -19.17 -12.59
CA GLN A 341 -10.31 -20.56 -12.54
C GLN A 341 -11.37 -21.58 -12.96
N GLY A 342 -12.65 -21.22 -12.82
CA GLY A 342 -13.76 -22.17 -12.99
C GLY A 342 -14.33 -22.29 -14.41
N GLY A 343 -13.82 -21.56 -15.41
CA GLY A 343 -14.34 -21.58 -16.77
C GLY A 343 -15.79 -21.06 -16.92
N HIS A 344 -16.31 -20.41 -15.87
CA HIS A 344 -17.65 -19.82 -15.90
C HIS A 344 -17.59 -18.42 -16.48
N HIS A 345 -18.24 -18.22 -17.64
CA HIS A 345 -18.31 -16.89 -18.29
C HIS A 345 -19.63 -16.15 -18.01
N HIS A 346 -20.65 -16.88 -17.56
CA HIS A 346 -21.99 -16.37 -17.33
C HIS A 346 -22.58 -17.01 -16.07
N ILE A 347 -22.95 -16.22 -15.07
CA ILE A 347 -23.54 -16.69 -13.83
C ILE A 347 -24.90 -16.00 -13.66
N PRO A 348 -26.03 -16.76 -13.71
CA PRO A 348 -27.33 -16.21 -13.41
C PRO A 348 -27.40 -15.77 -11.95
N ILE A 349 -27.96 -14.58 -11.72
CA ILE A 349 -28.14 -14.00 -10.40
C ILE A 349 -29.61 -14.15 -9.98
N VAL A 350 -29.80 -14.70 -8.79
CA VAL A 350 -31.12 -14.97 -8.25
C VAL A 350 -31.41 -14.11 -7.03
N GLY A 351 -32.65 -13.71 -6.93
CA GLY A 351 -33.21 -13.01 -5.78
C GLY A 351 -33.95 -13.99 -4.82
N PRO A 352 -34.89 -13.47 -4.01
CA PRO A 352 -35.75 -14.27 -3.17
C PRO A 352 -36.48 -15.36 -4.00
N GLU A 353 -36.77 -16.50 -3.37
CA GLU A 353 -37.44 -17.67 -3.98
C GLU A 353 -36.68 -18.24 -5.19
N ALA A 354 -35.35 -18.00 -5.29
CA ALA A 354 -34.50 -18.45 -6.40
C ALA A 354 -34.95 -17.95 -7.79
N ARG A 355 -35.68 -16.83 -7.86
CA ARG A 355 -36.10 -16.21 -9.12
C ARG A 355 -34.93 -15.47 -9.77
N LEU A 356 -34.81 -15.60 -11.08
CA LEU A 356 -33.81 -14.88 -11.87
C LEU A 356 -34.06 -13.38 -11.81
N VAL A 357 -33.07 -12.61 -11.36
CA VAL A 357 -33.11 -11.15 -11.29
C VAL A 357 -32.03 -10.46 -12.13
N GLY A 358 -31.00 -11.20 -12.53
CA GLY A 358 -29.91 -10.65 -13.33
C GLY A 358 -29.00 -11.71 -13.91
N MET A 359 -28.02 -11.25 -14.68
CA MET A 359 -26.91 -12.04 -15.21
C MET A 359 -25.62 -11.31 -14.90
N LEU A 360 -24.62 -12.04 -14.42
CA LEU A 360 -23.26 -11.53 -14.24
C LEU A 360 -22.34 -12.22 -15.24
N THR A 361 -21.61 -11.41 -16.01
CA THR A 361 -20.62 -11.89 -16.96
C THR A 361 -19.21 -11.47 -16.55
N GLN A 362 -18.20 -12.12 -17.12
CA GLN A 362 -16.81 -11.74 -16.95
C GLN A 362 -16.56 -10.27 -17.36
N SER A 363 -17.23 -9.80 -18.42
CA SER A 363 -17.14 -8.40 -18.89
C SER A 363 -17.72 -7.40 -17.88
N ASP A 364 -18.81 -7.75 -17.19
CA ASP A 364 -19.41 -6.90 -16.16
C ASP A 364 -18.46 -6.74 -14.99
N VAL A 365 -17.81 -7.84 -14.57
CA VAL A 365 -16.80 -7.83 -13.51
C VAL A 365 -15.62 -6.92 -13.90
N VAL A 366 -15.05 -7.10 -15.08
CA VAL A 366 -13.92 -6.27 -15.56
C VAL A 366 -14.34 -4.80 -15.64
N SER A 367 -15.53 -4.51 -16.18
CA SER A 367 -16.04 -3.13 -16.27
C SER A 367 -16.28 -2.48 -14.91
N SER A 368 -16.68 -3.26 -13.90
CA SER A 368 -16.86 -2.75 -12.54
C SER A 368 -15.52 -2.44 -11.86
N LEU A 369 -14.50 -3.27 -12.09
CA LEU A 369 -13.15 -3.05 -11.60
C LEU A 369 -12.53 -1.76 -12.16
N LEU A 370 -12.75 -1.50 -13.46
CA LEU A 370 -12.26 -0.27 -14.13
C LEU A 370 -13.00 0.99 -13.67
N ARG A 371 -14.27 0.88 -13.26
CA ARG A 371 -15.05 2.02 -12.74
C ARG A 371 -14.80 2.33 -11.27
N SER A 372 -14.28 1.38 -10.52
CA SER A 372 -13.96 1.53 -9.09
C SER A 372 -12.50 1.96 -8.81
N GLY A 373 -11.65 2.06 -9.84
CA GLY A 373 -10.31 2.65 -9.82
C GLY A 373 -10.39 4.10 -10.25
#